data_0d5ef253885883a3579de919d8e587ee
#
_entry.id   0d5ef253885883a3579de919d8e587ee
#
_cell.length_a   1.000
_cell.length_b   1.000
_cell.length_c   1.000
_cell.angle_alpha   90.00
_cell.angle_beta   90.00
_cell.angle_gamma   90.00
#
_symmetry.space_group_name_H-M   'P 1'
#
loop_
_entity.id
_entity.type
_entity.pdbx_description
1 polymer ?
#
loop_
_entity_poly.entity_id
_entity_poly.type
_entity_poly.pdbx_seq_one_letter_code
_entity_poly.pdbx_strand_id
1 'polypeptide(L)'
;AGVGGALGGQYLSGQGPVLVLNGDLISSVDVTALVVQHEATGAKATLSLWEVEDPSRFGVCDLDESGMIGRFQEKPEPGTEFSNLINAGCYLIERDVLSNLSSDKHSMEREVFPGLAEAGGMSGLAFTGYFVDAGTPDSFIEAAQVCIANGRYDSGRVEGDSWFGEDSN
;
A
#
# COMPACT_ATOMS: atom_id res chain seq x y z
N ALA A 1 -0.21 -10.48 8.41
CA ALA A 1 0.98 -10.50 9.27
C ALA A 1 1.40 -9.05 9.51
N GLY A 2 1.41 -8.59 10.76
CA GLY A 2 1.66 -7.18 11.07
C GLY A 2 3.08 -6.75 10.66
N VAL A 3 3.17 -5.66 9.93
CA VAL A 3 4.42 -5.06 9.42
C VAL A 3 5.20 -4.36 10.54
N GLY A 4 4.53 -3.96 11.63
CA GLY A 4 5.10 -3.12 12.68
C GLY A 4 6.32 -3.68 13.42
N GLY A 5 6.40 -4.99 13.62
CA GLY A 5 7.54 -5.60 14.32
C GLY A 5 8.86 -5.62 13.54
N ALA A 6 8.79 -5.57 12.21
CA ALA A 6 9.97 -5.59 11.33
C ALA A 6 10.59 -4.18 11.14
N LEU A 7 9.83 -3.14 11.40
CA LEU A 7 10.21 -1.74 11.16
C LEU A 7 10.72 -1.02 12.43
N GLY A 8 10.84 -1.72 13.55
CA GLY A 8 11.39 -1.14 14.78
C GLY A 8 12.72 -0.43 14.53
N GLY A 9 12.83 0.82 14.97
CA GLY A 9 13.83 1.81 14.57
C GLY A 9 15.31 1.41 14.61
N GLN A 10 15.66 0.28 15.17
CA GLN A 10 17.05 -0.21 15.23
C GLN A 10 17.58 -0.80 13.90
N TYR A 11 16.70 -1.08 12.93
CA TYR A 11 17.08 -1.66 11.63
C TYR A 11 17.08 -0.65 10.48
N LEU A 12 16.56 0.55 10.70
CA LEU A 12 16.43 1.58 9.67
C LEU A 12 17.58 2.58 9.76
N SER A 13 18.52 2.53 8.82
CA SER A 13 19.55 3.54 8.65
C SER A 13 19.08 4.67 7.72
N GLY A 14 19.64 5.88 7.87
CA GLY A 14 19.37 7.03 7.00
C GLY A 14 18.42 8.05 7.62
N GLN A 15 18.08 9.07 6.83
CA GLN A 15 17.19 10.19 7.20
C GLN A 15 16.00 10.25 6.22
N GLY A 16 14.88 10.84 6.64
CA GLY A 16 13.66 10.94 5.85
C GLY A 16 12.67 9.81 6.08
N PRO A 17 11.51 9.84 5.42
CA PRO A 17 10.46 8.84 5.57
C PRO A 17 10.91 7.46 5.09
N VAL A 18 10.19 6.45 5.52
CA VAL A 18 10.42 5.05 5.13
C VAL A 18 9.35 4.64 4.14
N LEU A 19 9.76 4.10 2.99
CA LEU A 19 8.86 3.46 2.05
C LEU A 19 8.59 2.02 2.51
N VAL A 20 7.33 1.68 2.64
CA VAL A 20 6.85 0.36 3.01
C VAL A 20 6.02 -0.21 1.88
N LEU A 21 6.28 -1.46 1.54
CA LEU A 21 5.51 -2.19 0.51
C LEU A 21 5.09 -3.54 1.09
N ASN A 22 3.82 -3.87 0.93
CA ASN A 22 3.34 -5.22 1.19
C ASN A 22 3.91 -6.16 0.12
N GLY A 23 4.44 -7.31 0.53
CA GLY A 23 5.17 -8.22 -0.36
C GLY A 23 4.30 -9.13 -1.23
N ASP A 24 2.98 -9.06 -1.07
CA ASP A 24 1.96 -9.84 -1.76
C ASP A 24 1.08 -9.00 -2.70
N LEU A 25 1.52 -7.78 -3.03
CA LEU A 25 0.78 -6.87 -3.90
C LEU A 25 1.53 -6.57 -5.19
N ILE A 26 0.80 -6.49 -6.28
CA ILE A 26 1.26 -6.02 -7.58
C ILE A 26 0.45 -4.78 -7.96
N SER A 27 1.14 -3.67 -8.19
CA SER A 27 0.46 -2.42 -8.51
C SER A 27 1.27 -1.53 -9.45
N SER A 28 0.57 -0.61 -10.11
CA SER A 28 1.14 0.43 -10.96
C SER A 28 1.35 1.76 -10.23
N VAL A 29 1.38 1.75 -8.90
CA VAL A 29 1.59 2.98 -8.13
C VAL A 29 2.90 3.67 -8.54
N ASP A 30 2.82 4.98 -8.78
CA ASP A 30 3.99 5.81 -8.98
C ASP A 30 4.54 6.27 -7.62
N VAL A 31 5.62 5.63 -7.21
CA VAL A 31 6.29 5.95 -5.93
C VAL A 31 6.83 7.40 -5.92
N THR A 32 7.23 7.93 -7.09
CA THR A 32 7.68 9.33 -7.16
C THR A 32 6.53 10.29 -6.87
N ALA A 33 5.36 10.04 -7.46
CA ALA A 33 4.16 10.82 -7.17
C ALA A 33 3.73 10.69 -5.69
N LEU A 34 3.89 9.51 -5.09
CA LEU A 34 3.62 9.30 -3.67
C LEU A 34 4.56 10.13 -2.77
N VAL A 35 5.85 10.22 -3.13
CA VAL A 35 6.83 11.07 -2.43
C VAL A 35 6.44 12.55 -2.54
N VAL A 36 6.09 13.01 -3.74
CA VAL A 36 5.65 14.40 -3.96
C VAL A 36 4.42 14.74 -3.13
N GLN A 37 3.44 13.84 -3.07
CA GLN A 37 2.25 14.00 -2.23
C GLN A 37 2.60 14.08 -0.74
N HIS A 38 3.49 13.22 -0.29
CA HIS A 38 3.95 13.20 1.10
C HIS A 38 4.62 14.52 1.51
N GLU A 39 5.53 15.01 0.68
CA GLU A 39 6.22 16.28 0.90
C GLU A 39 5.26 17.48 0.84
N ALA A 40 4.32 17.48 -0.09
CA ALA A 40 3.36 18.57 -0.26
C ALA A 40 2.40 18.70 0.92
N THR A 41 1.99 17.59 1.52
CA THR A 41 1.05 17.57 2.66
C THR A 41 1.74 17.69 4.00
N GLY A 42 3.02 17.30 4.10
CA GLY A 42 3.74 17.20 5.37
C GLY A 42 3.13 16.16 6.32
N ALA A 43 2.39 15.20 5.80
CA ALA A 43 1.74 14.16 6.58
C ALA A 43 2.75 13.23 7.26
N LYS A 44 2.34 12.58 8.34
CA LYS A 44 3.14 11.56 9.04
C LYS A 44 3.12 10.20 8.34
N ALA A 45 2.06 9.93 7.58
CA ALA A 45 1.96 8.79 6.70
C ALA A 45 1.21 9.18 5.41
N THR A 46 1.65 8.65 4.26
CA THR A 46 1.00 8.84 2.96
C THR A 46 0.79 7.49 2.31
N LEU A 47 -0.45 7.13 2.05
CA LEU A 47 -0.86 5.84 1.50
C LEU A 47 -1.14 5.95 0.01
N SER A 48 -0.74 4.94 -0.75
CA SER A 48 -1.32 4.71 -2.08
C SER A 48 -2.73 4.16 -1.92
N LEU A 49 -3.67 4.67 -2.70
CA LEU A 49 -5.09 4.32 -2.61
C LEU A 49 -5.59 3.77 -3.94
N TRP A 50 -6.37 2.71 -3.87
CA TRP A 50 -7.01 2.09 -5.01
C TRP A 50 -8.52 2.03 -4.81
N GLU A 51 -9.29 2.24 -5.89
CA GLU A 51 -10.75 2.15 -5.83
C GLU A 51 -11.21 0.73 -6.17
N VAL A 52 -12.08 0.16 -5.32
CA VAL A 52 -12.64 -1.19 -5.48
C VAL A 52 -14.17 -1.17 -5.37
N GLU A 53 -14.83 -2.18 -5.91
CA GLU A 53 -16.29 -2.34 -5.76
C GLU A 53 -16.67 -2.81 -4.35
N ASP A 54 -15.90 -3.72 -3.76
CA ASP A 54 -16.10 -4.23 -2.40
C ASP A 54 -14.88 -3.95 -1.53
N PRO A 55 -14.91 -2.88 -0.71
CA PRO A 55 -13.81 -2.50 0.16
C PRO A 55 -13.78 -3.26 1.50
N SER A 56 -14.77 -4.10 1.82
CA SER A 56 -14.95 -4.72 3.15
C SER A 56 -13.76 -5.55 3.64
N ARG A 57 -12.92 -6.03 2.72
CA ARG A 57 -11.74 -6.87 3.01
C ARG A 57 -10.46 -6.10 3.27
N PHE A 58 -10.47 -4.78 3.14
CA PHE A 58 -9.29 -3.91 3.13
C PHE A 58 -9.40 -2.81 4.19
N GLY A 59 -8.32 -2.06 4.35
CA GLY A 59 -8.35 -0.80 5.07
C GLY A 59 -8.98 0.30 4.22
N VAL A 60 -10.11 0.84 4.65
CA VAL A 60 -10.88 1.86 3.91
C VAL A 60 -10.47 3.26 4.34
N CYS A 61 -10.31 4.16 3.37
CA CYS A 61 -9.86 5.53 3.56
C CYS A 61 -10.91 6.54 3.08
N ASP A 62 -11.10 7.61 3.85
CA ASP A 62 -11.86 8.80 3.44
C ASP A 62 -10.88 9.90 3.04
N LEU A 63 -10.76 10.14 1.71
CA LEU A 63 -9.83 11.10 1.12
C LEU A 63 -10.56 12.37 0.75
N ASP A 64 -10.11 13.51 1.27
CA ASP A 64 -10.63 14.82 0.93
C ASP A 64 -9.97 15.43 -0.33
N GLU A 65 -10.49 16.57 -0.79
CA GLU A 65 -9.99 17.31 -1.97
C GLU A 65 -8.55 17.83 -1.80
N SER A 66 -8.07 17.96 -0.58
CA SER A 66 -6.68 18.36 -0.28
C SER A 66 -5.70 17.18 -0.29
N GLY A 67 -6.20 15.97 -0.45
CA GLY A 67 -5.42 14.74 -0.38
C GLY A 67 -5.14 14.26 1.03
N MET A 68 -5.89 14.76 2.03
CA MET A 68 -5.79 14.29 3.41
C MET A 68 -6.79 13.17 3.67
N ILE A 69 -6.38 12.20 4.48
CA ILE A 69 -7.23 11.10 4.96
C ILE A 69 -7.76 11.48 6.34
N GLY A 70 -9.04 11.80 6.41
CA GLY A 70 -9.71 12.15 7.66
C GLY A 70 -10.20 10.95 8.47
N ARG A 71 -10.35 9.80 7.83
CA ARG A 71 -10.80 8.56 8.46
C ARG A 71 -10.16 7.34 7.82
N PHE A 72 -9.71 6.42 8.67
CA PHE A 72 -9.21 5.10 8.28
C PHE A 72 -9.90 4.02 9.10
N GLN A 73 -10.33 2.93 8.45
CA GLN A 73 -10.90 1.77 9.13
C GLN A 73 -10.46 0.46 8.47
N GLU A 74 -9.77 -0.38 9.23
CA GLU A 74 -9.37 -1.72 8.78
C GLU A 74 -10.54 -2.68 8.79
N LYS A 75 -10.86 -3.26 7.63
CA LYS A 75 -11.88 -4.30 7.43
C LYS A 75 -13.20 -3.97 8.11
N PRO A 76 -13.91 -2.94 7.65
CA PRO A 76 -15.20 -2.56 8.19
C PRO A 76 -16.21 -3.72 8.10
N GLU A 77 -17.22 -3.70 8.96
CA GLU A 77 -18.34 -4.63 8.83
C GLU A 77 -19.06 -4.41 7.49
N PRO A 78 -19.40 -5.46 6.73
CA PRO A 78 -20.07 -5.32 5.45
C PRO A 78 -21.30 -4.42 5.50
N GLY A 79 -21.37 -3.42 4.62
CA GLY A 79 -22.44 -2.42 4.54
C GLY A 79 -22.24 -1.21 5.47
N THR A 80 -21.08 -1.11 6.14
CA THR A 80 -20.70 0.07 6.95
C THR A 80 -19.55 0.85 6.34
N GLU A 81 -19.13 0.49 5.15
CA GLU A 81 -18.04 1.12 4.41
C GLU A 81 -18.46 2.58 4.05
N PHE A 82 -17.57 3.50 4.29
CA PHE A 82 -17.81 4.92 4.04
C PHE A 82 -17.14 5.44 2.76
N SER A 83 -16.36 4.60 2.09
CA SER A 83 -15.65 4.92 0.85
C SER A 83 -15.30 3.62 0.09
N ASN A 84 -15.03 3.73 -1.19
CA ASN A 84 -14.51 2.65 -2.02
C ASN A 84 -12.98 2.71 -2.20
N LEU A 85 -12.32 3.71 -1.61
CA LEU A 85 -10.86 3.84 -1.63
C LEU A 85 -10.25 2.98 -0.52
N ILE A 86 -9.34 2.11 -0.92
CA ILE A 86 -8.63 1.20 -0.02
C ILE A 86 -7.14 1.52 0.06
N ASN A 87 -6.51 1.16 1.18
CA ASN A 87 -5.06 1.12 1.30
C ASN A 87 -4.49 0.06 0.35
N ALA A 88 -3.75 0.49 -0.65
CA ALA A 88 -3.13 -0.37 -1.65
C ALA A 88 -1.74 -0.91 -1.23
N GLY A 89 -1.39 -0.85 0.05
CA GLY A 89 -0.24 -1.51 0.65
C GLY A 89 1.14 -0.99 0.23
N CYS A 90 1.19 0.18 -0.39
CA CYS A 90 2.42 0.96 -0.59
C CYS A 90 2.25 2.30 0.12
N TYR A 91 3.14 2.64 1.05
CA TYR A 91 3.03 3.88 1.79
C TYR A 91 4.38 4.42 2.27
N LEU A 92 4.44 5.74 2.43
CA LEU A 92 5.50 6.43 3.12
C LEU A 92 5.09 6.69 4.56
N ILE A 93 6.03 6.55 5.48
CA ILE A 93 5.80 6.82 6.90
C ILE A 93 7.01 7.52 7.52
N GLU A 94 6.76 8.57 8.29
CA GLU A 94 7.79 9.30 9.00
C GLU A 94 8.43 8.44 10.11
N ARG A 95 9.75 8.58 10.27
CA ARG A 95 10.52 7.77 11.25
C ARG A 95 10.09 7.97 12.69
N ASP A 96 9.62 9.16 13.05
CA ASP A 96 9.16 9.44 14.40
C ASP A 96 7.93 8.59 14.77
N VAL A 97 7.05 8.30 13.80
CA VAL A 97 5.93 7.37 14.00
C VAL A 97 6.45 5.98 14.33
N LEU A 98 7.41 5.48 13.55
CA LEU A 98 7.99 4.14 13.75
C LEU A 98 8.80 4.06 15.05
N SER A 99 9.52 5.12 15.40
CA SER A 99 10.34 5.18 16.61
C SER A 99 9.53 5.16 17.90
N ASN A 100 8.27 5.59 17.82
CA ASN A 100 7.34 5.59 18.96
C ASN A 100 6.63 4.23 19.15
N LEU A 101 6.79 3.28 18.22
CA LEU A 101 6.27 1.93 18.39
C LEU A 101 7.17 1.13 19.35
N SER A 102 6.55 0.32 20.21
CA SER A 102 7.31 -0.61 21.04
C SER A 102 7.95 -1.70 20.18
N SER A 103 8.85 -2.50 20.78
CA SER A 103 9.45 -3.66 20.11
C SER A 103 8.48 -4.82 19.88
N ASP A 104 7.26 -4.71 20.38
CA ASP A 104 6.22 -5.72 20.22
C ASP A 104 5.63 -5.72 18.81
N LYS A 105 4.83 -6.74 18.53
CA LYS A 105 4.12 -6.84 17.24
C LYS A 105 2.98 -5.83 17.20
N HIS A 106 3.05 -4.91 16.23
CA HIS A 106 2.01 -3.91 15.96
C HIS A 106 1.34 -4.14 14.61
N SER A 107 0.05 -3.76 14.52
CA SER A 107 -0.64 -3.59 13.24
C SER A 107 -0.71 -2.10 12.91
N MET A 108 -0.11 -1.71 11.78
CA MET A 108 -0.20 -0.34 11.30
C MET A 108 -1.66 0.04 11.05
N GLU A 109 -2.43 -0.86 10.45
CA GLU A 109 -3.81 -0.66 10.02
C GLU A 109 -4.79 -0.56 11.19
N ARG A 110 -4.52 -1.24 12.29
CA ARG A 110 -5.45 -1.29 13.45
C ARG A 110 -5.07 -0.35 14.57
N GLU A 111 -3.77 -0.12 14.75
CA GLU A 111 -3.26 0.59 15.94
C GLU A 111 -2.69 1.96 15.62
N VAL A 112 -2.17 2.17 14.40
CA VAL A 112 -1.44 3.39 14.05
C VAL A 112 -2.26 4.28 13.11
N PHE A 113 -2.73 3.77 11.98
CA PHE A 113 -3.40 4.57 10.97
C PHE A 113 -4.69 5.23 11.45
N PRO A 114 -5.59 4.58 12.21
CA PRO A 114 -6.79 5.27 12.70
C PRO A 114 -6.48 6.52 13.52
N GLY A 115 -5.54 6.42 14.46
CA GLY A 115 -5.15 7.56 15.30
C GLY A 115 -4.41 8.66 14.52
N LEU A 116 -3.61 8.30 13.50
CA LEU A 116 -2.98 9.29 12.62
C LEU A 116 -4.00 10.01 11.74
N ALA A 117 -5.01 9.31 11.23
CA ALA A 117 -6.08 9.92 10.43
C ALA A 117 -6.88 10.92 11.28
N GLU A 118 -7.32 10.52 12.47
CA GLU A 118 -8.04 11.39 13.41
C GLU A 118 -7.23 12.63 13.83
N ALA A 119 -5.90 12.48 13.92
CA ALA A 119 -5.00 13.59 14.22
C ALA A 119 -4.68 14.50 13.01
N GLY A 120 -5.22 14.21 11.82
CA GLY A 120 -4.90 14.93 10.59
C GLY A 120 -3.46 14.69 10.09
N GLY A 121 -2.85 13.58 10.48
CA GLY A 121 -1.47 13.21 10.12
C GLY A 121 -1.37 12.23 8.96
N MET A 122 -2.46 11.96 8.24
CA MET A 122 -2.45 11.05 7.10
C MET A 122 -2.84 11.74 5.81
N SER A 123 -2.16 11.37 4.73
CA SER A 123 -2.54 11.74 3.36
C SER A 123 -2.63 10.51 2.46
N GLY A 124 -3.19 10.68 1.28
CA GLY A 124 -3.33 9.61 0.31
C GLY A 124 -3.12 10.08 -1.12
N LEU A 125 -2.72 9.14 -1.97
CA LEU A 125 -2.62 9.32 -3.40
C LEU A 125 -3.41 8.19 -4.09
N ALA A 126 -4.57 8.52 -4.64
CA ALA A 126 -5.31 7.60 -5.48
C ALA A 126 -4.61 7.45 -6.84
N PHE A 127 -4.46 6.23 -7.32
CA PHE A 127 -3.82 5.94 -8.60
C PHE A 127 -4.73 5.10 -9.50
N THR A 128 -4.39 5.02 -10.78
CA THR A 128 -5.08 4.22 -11.79
C THR A 128 -4.09 3.26 -12.46
N GLY A 129 -4.60 2.29 -13.22
CA GLY A 129 -3.78 1.30 -13.90
C GLY A 129 -4.13 -0.11 -13.45
N TYR A 130 -3.32 -0.75 -12.62
CA TYR A 130 -3.60 -2.07 -12.07
C TYR A 130 -3.21 -2.19 -10.60
N PHE A 131 -3.97 -3.04 -9.91
CA PHE A 131 -3.74 -3.45 -8.53
C PHE A 131 -4.23 -4.89 -8.35
N VAL A 132 -3.40 -5.77 -7.83
CA VAL A 132 -3.74 -7.16 -7.53
C VAL A 132 -3.19 -7.54 -6.17
N ASP A 133 -4.05 -8.02 -5.28
CA ASP A 133 -3.69 -8.69 -4.03
C ASP A 133 -3.50 -10.19 -4.32
N ALA A 134 -2.24 -10.65 -4.39
CA ALA A 134 -1.87 -12.02 -4.73
C ALA A 134 -1.98 -13.00 -3.56
N GLY A 135 -2.86 -12.73 -2.60
CA GLY A 135 -3.04 -13.52 -1.37
C GLY A 135 -3.75 -14.86 -1.54
N THR A 136 -4.26 -15.19 -2.74
CA THR A 136 -4.89 -16.49 -3.05
C THR A 136 -4.24 -17.12 -4.27
N PRO A 137 -4.37 -18.46 -4.49
CA PRO A 137 -3.85 -19.10 -5.68
C PRO A 137 -4.37 -18.48 -6.99
N ASP A 138 -5.65 -18.13 -7.07
CA ASP A 138 -6.25 -17.54 -8.26
C ASP A 138 -5.73 -16.12 -8.51
N SER A 139 -5.68 -15.28 -7.48
CA SER A 139 -5.14 -13.93 -7.60
C SER A 139 -3.62 -13.90 -7.84
N PHE A 140 -2.89 -14.93 -7.41
CA PHE A 140 -1.48 -15.10 -7.75
C PHE A 140 -1.27 -15.33 -9.26
N ILE A 141 -2.14 -16.14 -9.89
CA ILE A 141 -2.14 -16.34 -11.34
C ILE A 141 -2.49 -15.04 -12.06
N GLU A 142 -3.52 -14.34 -11.59
CA GLU A 142 -3.91 -13.02 -12.11
C GLU A 142 -2.75 -12.02 -12.02
N ALA A 143 -2.06 -11.96 -10.89
CA ALA A 143 -0.89 -11.11 -10.69
C ALA A 143 0.22 -11.39 -11.72
N ALA A 144 0.49 -12.68 -12.00
CA ALA A 144 1.45 -13.08 -13.03
C ALA A 144 1.01 -12.61 -14.43
N GLN A 145 -0.26 -12.78 -14.78
CA GLN A 145 -0.82 -12.31 -16.06
C GLN A 145 -0.74 -10.77 -16.20
N VAL A 146 -1.04 -10.03 -15.13
CA VAL A 146 -0.90 -8.58 -15.10
C VAL A 146 0.54 -8.15 -15.29
N CYS A 147 1.51 -8.82 -14.66
CA CYS A 147 2.94 -8.56 -14.86
C CYS A 147 3.36 -8.77 -16.31
N ILE A 148 2.93 -9.88 -16.93
CA ILE A 148 3.22 -10.19 -18.34
C ILE A 148 2.62 -9.13 -19.26
N ALA A 149 1.33 -8.81 -19.09
CA ALA A 149 0.61 -7.83 -19.92
C ALA A 149 1.21 -6.42 -19.85
N ASN A 150 1.83 -6.07 -18.71
CA ASN A 150 2.43 -4.75 -18.48
C ASN A 150 3.97 -4.74 -18.61
N GLY A 151 4.58 -5.81 -19.10
CA GLY A 151 6.04 -5.89 -19.31
C GLY A 151 6.85 -5.82 -18.01
N ARG A 152 6.29 -6.31 -16.90
CA ARG A 152 6.93 -6.32 -15.57
C ARG A 152 7.74 -7.60 -15.36
N TYR A 153 8.73 -7.82 -16.21
CA TYR A 153 9.70 -8.93 -16.14
C TYR A 153 11.05 -8.44 -16.66
N ASP A 154 12.14 -9.03 -16.21
CA ASP A 154 13.49 -8.55 -16.55
C ASP A 154 13.86 -8.88 -18.00
N SER A 155 13.95 -10.17 -18.31
CA SER A 155 14.36 -10.66 -19.63
C SER A 155 13.60 -11.95 -19.95
N GLY A 156 13.41 -12.21 -21.25
CA GLY A 156 12.69 -13.37 -21.72
C GLY A 156 11.74 -13.06 -22.87
N ARG A 157 10.84 -13.99 -23.17
CA ARG A 157 9.84 -13.85 -24.23
C ARG A 157 8.43 -14.11 -23.69
N VAL A 158 7.46 -13.43 -24.29
CA VAL A 158 6.04 -13.67 -24.03
C VAL A 158 5.46 -14.47 -25.19
N GLU A 159 4.76 -15.55 -24.92
CA GLU A 159 4.00 -16.35 -25.87
C GLU A 159 2.58 -16.56 -25.35
N GLY A 160 1.60 -15.89 -25.97
CA GLY A 160 0.24 -15.83 -25.47
C GLY A 160 0.19 -15.15 -24.10
N ASP A 161 -0.39 -15.84 -23.11
CA ASP A 161 -0.52 -15.34 -21.73
C ASP A 161 0.63 -15.83 -20.81
N SER A 162 1.72 -16.32 -21.37
CA SER A 162 2.85 -16.89 -20.64
C SER A 162 4.15 -16.17 -20.94
N TRP A 163 4.97 -16.01 -19.91
CA TRP A 163 6.33 -15.50 -20.02
C TRP A 163 7.34 -16.64 -19.83
N PHE A 164 8.40 -16.63 -20.62
CA PHE A 164 9.52 -17.57 -20.55
C PHE A 164 10.81 -16.80 -20.34
N GLY A 165 11.57 -17.13 -19.31
CA GLY A 165 12.89 -16.57 -19.07
C GLY A 165 13.89 -16.90 -20.18
N GLU A 166 15.02 -16.21 -20.23
CA GLU A 166 16.03 -16.37 -21.30
C GLU A 166 16.55 -17.82 -21.43
N ASP A 167 16.64 -18.54 -20.30
CA ASP A 167 17.12 -19.93 -20.24
C ASP A 167 16.01 -20.99 -20.34
N SER A 168 14.78 -20.57 -20.66
CA SER A 168 13.63 -21.47 -20.79
C SER A 168 13.60 -22.09 -22.19
N ASN A 169 13.68 -23.43 -22.28
CA ASN A 169 13.50 -24.24 -23.49
C ASN A 169 12.13 -24.86 -23.57
#